data_26acf64a68b9792fdb7e793c64c1ea41
#
_entry.id   26acf64a68b9792fdb7e793c64c1ea41
#
_cell.length_a   1.000
_cell.length_b   1.000
_cell.length_c   1.000
_cell.angle_alpha   90.00
_cell.angle_beta   90.00
_cell.angle_gamma   90.00
#
_symmetry.space_group_name_H-M   'P 1'
#
loop_
_entity.id
_entity.type
_entity.pdbx_description
1 polymer ?
#
loop_
_entity_poly.entity_id
_entity_poly.type
_entity_poly.pdbx_seq_one_letter_code
_entity_poly.pdbx_strand_id
1 'polypeptide(L)'
;YNREGNFDFLKELGNYYNFEVEEIPEQDIHNETVSSTLIRKSLQEGRIQRANAYLDHHYMIMGKLRSGNIELIERNIQTLYIEIEEECKLVPPDGVYAVRIEADGESFKAILNIKNSRYGDDRRKEDICIEIFPFANHNSLGGKDATVYFAKYIRNEIKFAETDELKKQLERDKSMVEEMIY
;
A
#
# COMPACT_ATOMS: atom_id res chain seq x y z
N TYR A 1 -23.06 -18.61 11.38
CA TYR A 1 -22.32 -18.06 12.54
C TYR A 1 -23.28 -17.13 13.26
N ASN A 2 -23.75 -17.53 14.44
CA ASN A 2 -24.54 -16.67 15.31
C ASN A 2 -23.64 -15.51 15.78
N ARG A 3 -24.13 -14.29 15.66
CA ARG A 3 -23.53 -13.11 16.29
C ARG A 3 -23.79 -13.16 17.80
N GLU A 4 -23.01 -13.97 18.52
CA GLU A 4 -23.10 -14.12 19.98
C GLU A 4 -22.46 -12.96 20.75
N GLY A 5 -21.94 -11.95 20.07
CA GLY A 5 -21.32 -10.76 20.68
C GLY A 5 -22.02 -9.49 20.21
N ASN A 6 -23.27 -9.26 20.67
CA ASN A 6 -23.86 -7.94 20.50
C ASN A 6 -23.42 -7.01 21.65
N PHE A 7 -23.61 -5.72 21.47
CA PHE A 7 -23.23 -4.70 22.46
C PHE A 7 -23.85 -4.93 23.83
N ASP A 8 -25.13 -5.35 23.86
CA ASP A 8 -25.86 -5.60 25.10
C ASP A 8 -25.22 -6.73 25.91
N PHE A 9 -24.82 -7.82 25.26
CA PHE A 9 -24.12 -8.92 25.91
C PHE A 9 -22.75 -8.52 26.45
N LEU A 10 -21.98 -7.70 25.71
CA LEU A 10 -20.72 -7.16 26.18
C LEU A 10 -20.92 -6.24 27.39
N LYS A 11 -22.00 -5.44 27.40
CA LYS A 11 -22.33 -4.56 28.51
C LYS A 11 -22.70 -5.34 29.78
N GLU A 12 -23.44 -6.46 29.64
CA GLU A 12 -23.71 -7.38 30.74
C GLU A 12 -22.41 -8.01 31.30
N LEU A 13 -21.51 -8.45 30.44
CA LEU A 13 -20.20 -8.96 30.85
C LEU A 13 -19.36 -7.87 31.52
N GLY A 14 -19.39 -6.63 31.03
CA GLY A 14 -18.74 -5.49 31.63
C GLY A 14 -19.17 -5.27 33.09
N ASN A 15 -20.46 -5.34 33.34
CA ASN A 15 -21.01 -5.26 34.71
C ASN A 15 -20.59 -6.42 35.60
N TYR A 16 -20.52 -7.65 35.04
CA TYR A 16 -20.13 -8.85 35.79
C TYR A 16 -18.62 -8.88 36.12
N TYR A 17 -17.77 -8.50 35.17
CA TYR A 17 -16.32 -8.51 35.29
C TYR A 17 -15.69 -7.16 35.66
N ASN A 18 -16.51 -6.14 35.93
CA ASN A 18 -16.08 -4.77 36.31
C ASN A 18 -15.17 -4.10 35.30
N PHE A 19 -15.57 -4.08 34.00
CA PHE A 19 -14.94 -3.29 32.95
C PHE A 19 -16.01 -2.43 32.24
N GLU A 20 -15.59 -1.28 31.71
CA GLU A 20 -16.45 -0.39 30.94
C GLU A 20 -16.53 -0.83 29.48
N VAL A 21 -17.74 -0.72 28.91
CA VAL A 21 -17.99 -0.99 27.49
C VAL A 21 -18.56 0.27 26.87
N GLU A 22 -17.83 0.81 25.90
CA GLU A 22 -18.25 1.99 25.12
C GLU A 22 -18.56 1.57 23.68
N GLU A 23 -19.68 2.05 23.16
CA GLU A 23 -20.05 1.86 21.76
C GLU A 23 -19.51 3.03 20.93
N ILE A 24 -18.66 2.73 19.97
CA ILE A 24 -18.24 3.71 18.97
C ILE A 24 -19.29 3.67 17.84
N PRO A 25 -20.03 4.77 17.59
CA PRO A 25 -21.05 4.80 16.56
C PRO A 25 -20.44 4.57 15.17
N GLU A 26 -21.21 3.90 14.31
CA GLU A 26 -20.84 3.72 12.91
C GLU A 26 -20.66 5.08 12.21
N GLN A 27 -19.61 5.21 11.42
CA GLN A 27 -19.36 6.40 10.61
C GLN A 27 -19.82 6.16 9.17
N ASP A 28 -20.57 7.11 8.65
CA ASP A 28 -21.00 7.13 7.26
C ASP A 28 -20.11 8.07 6.43
N ILE A 29 -19.51 7.54 5.37
CA ILE A 29 -18.77 8.32 4.38
C ILE A 29 -19.48 8.17 3.03
N HIS A 30 -19.88 9.28 2.44
CA HIS A 30 -20.64 9.30 1.18
C HIS A 30 -21.92 8.43 1.20
N ASN A 31 -22.68 8.43 2.31
CA ASN A 31 -23.87 7.60 2.54
C ASN A 31 -23.60 6.08 2.53
N GLU A 32 -22.37 5.66 2.81
CA GLU A 32 -22.00 4.26 3.00
C GLU A 32 -21.45 4.06 4.41
N THR A 33 -22.00 3.09 5.12
CA THR A 33 -21.50 2.71 6.44
C THR A 33 -20.12 2.07 6.32
N VAL A 34 -19.13 2.68 6.97
CA VAL A 34 -17.74 2.20 6.91
C VAL A 34 -17.62 0.85 7.63
N SER A 35 -17.05 -0.13 6.96
CA SER A 35 -16.78 -1.46 7.52
C SER A 35 -15.44 -2.01 7.02
N SER A 36 -14.85 -2.91 7.81
CA SER A 36 -13.61 -3.60 7.40
C SER A 36 -13.78 -4.36 6.08
N THR A 37 -14.98 -4.87 5.80
CA THR A 37 -15.29 -5.55 4.53
C THR A 37 -15.23 -4.60 3.36
N LEU A 38 -15.79 -3.39 3.52
CA LEU A 38 -15.82 -2.36 2.49
C LEU A 38 -14.41 -1.81 2.20
N ILE A 39 -13.61 -1.62 3.26
CA ILE A 39 -12.20 -1.22 3.13
C ILE A 39 -11.41 -2.27 2.37
N ARG A 40 -11.49 -3.56 2.78
CA ARG A 40 -10.79 -4.65 2.09
C ARG A 40 -11.19 -4.76 0.62
N LYS A 41 -12.49 -4.66 0.32
CA LYS A 41 -13.00 -4.67 -1.06
C LYS A 41 -12.41 -3.51 -1.87
N SER A 42 -12.38 -2.30 -1.32
CA SER A 42 -11.80 -1.13 -2.00
C SER A 42 -10.31 -1.32 -2.30
N LEU A 43 -9.54 -1.90 -1.36
CA LEU A 43 -8.13 -2.22 -1.56
C LEU A 43 -7.93 -3.29 -2.63
N GLN A 44 -8.73 -4.37 -2.62
CA GLN A 44 -8.67 -5.46 -3.60
C GLN A 44 -9.05 -5.01 -5.02
N GLU A 45 -9.86 -3.97 -5.14
CA GLU A 45 -10.25 -3.37 -6.43
C GLU A 45 -9.29 -2.24 -6.88
N GLY A 46 -8.22 -1.97 -6.12
CA GLY A 46 -7.26 -0.89 -6.42
C GLY A 46 -7.80 0.52 -6.19
N ARG A 47 -8.95 0.66 -5.53
CA ARG A 47 -9.59 1.94 -5.21
C ARG A 47 -8.97 2.58 -3.97
N ILE A 48 -7.67 2.90 -4.07
CA ILE A 48 -6.84 3.36 -2.95
C ILE A 48 -7.42 4.61 -2.28
N GLN A 49 -7.83 5.62 -3.06
CA GLN A 49 -8.36 6.86 -2.50
C GLN A 49 -9.66 6.64 -1.72
N ARG A 50 -10.50 5.68 -2.15
CA ARG A 50 -11.72 5.32 -1.43
C ARG A 50 -11.40 4.57 -0.13
N ALA A 51 -10.43 3.64 -0.17
CA ALA A 51 -9.96 2.96 1.02
C ALA A 51 -9.37 3.95 2.04
N ASN A 52 -8.57 4.91 1.57
CA ASN A 52 -8.01 5.97 2.42
C ASN A 52 -9.10 6.84 3.05
N ALA A 53 -10.15 7.19 2.28
CA ALA A 53 -11.28 7.94 2.81
C ALA A 53 -12.02 7.19 3.93
N TYR A 54 -12.21 5.87 3.77
CA TYR A 54 -12.82 5.05 4.82
C TYR A 54 -11.94 4.87 6.05
N LEU A 55 -10.60 4.86 5.87
CA LEU A 55 -9.63 4.71 6.95
C LEU A 55 -9.33 6.03 7.68
N ASP A 56 -9.67 7.17 7.08
CA ASP A 56 -9.27 8.52 7.49
C ASP A 56 -7.73 8.71 7.55
N HIS A 57 -7.00 7.84 6.85
CA HIS A 57 -5.54 7.93 6.65
C HIS A 57 -5.12 7.13 5.42
N HIS A 58 -3.88 7.35 4.95
CA HIS A 58 -3.33 6.55 3.86
C HIS A 58 -3.15 5.10 4.27
N TYR A 59 -3.65 4.17 3.45
CA TYR A 59 -3.32 2.76 3.60
C TYR A 59 -1.81 2.58 3.51
N MET A 60 -1.25 1.77 4.39
CA MET A 60 0.20 1.57 4.47
C MET A 60 0.59 0.10 4.53
N ILE A 61 1.77 -0.20 4.05
CA ILE A 61 2.47 -1.47 4.25
C ILE A 61 3.83 -1.21 4.88
N MET A 62 4.29 -2.13 5.71
CA MET A 62 5.62 -2.10 6.31
C MET A 62 6.45 -3.27 5.81
N GLY A 63 7.74 -3.07 5.70
CA GLY A 63 8.67 -4.09 5.28
C GLY A 63 10.11 -3.60 5.22
N LYS A 64 10.99 -4.45 4.74
CA LYS A 64 12.41 -4.17 4.63
C LYS A 64 12.78 -3.80 3.20
N LEU A 65 13.46 -2.67 3.02
CA LEU A 65 13.98 -2.28 1.73
C LEU A 65 15.15 -3.18 1.30
N ARG A 66 15.19 -3.51 0.03
CA ARG A 66 16.27 -4.27 -0.62
C ARG A 66 16.83 -3.47 -1.79
N SER A 67 18.08 -3.71 -2.13
CA SER A 67 18.67 -3.11 -3.34
C SER A 67 17.85 -3.49 -4.56
N GLY A 68 17.66 -2.53 -5.45
CA GLY A 68 16.88 -2.72 -6.66
C GLY A 68 17.62 -3.46 -7.77
N ASN A 69 17.09 -3.36 -8.98
CA ASN A 69 17.67 -4.00 -10.16
C ASN A 69 18.99 -3.31 -10.56
N ILE A 70 20.09 -4.05 -10.53
CA ILE A 70 21.44 -3.55 -10.81
C ILE A 70 21.54 -2.98 -12.23
N GLU A 71 20.93 -3.64 -13.23
CA GLU A 71 20.96 -3.18 -14.62
C GLU A 71 20.24 -1.82 -14.79
N LEU A 72 19.18 -1.58 -14.05
CA LEU A 72 18.47 -0.30 -14.06
C LEU A 72 19.28 0.80 -13.35
N ILE A 73 19.92 0.45 -12.24
CA ILE A 73 20.78 1.36 -11.48
C ILE A 73 21.97 1.81 -12.32
N GLU A 74 22.64 0.89 -13.05
CA GLU A 74 23.74 1.19 -13.97
C GLU A 74 23.31 2.13 -15.12
N ARG A 75 22.02 2.13 -15.47
CA ARG A 75 21.43 3.05 -16.45
C ARG A 75 20.83 4.33 -15.82
N ASN A 76 21.22 4.63 -14.58
CA ASN A 76 20.74 5.81 -13.80
C ASN A 76 19.22 5.80 -13.52
N ILE A 77 18.60 4.65 -13.41
CA ILE A 77 17.25 4.48 -12.90
C ILE A 77 17.36 3.95 -11.48
N GLN A 78 17.03 4.80 -10.51
CA GLN A 78 17.04 4.39 -9.10
C GLN A 78 15.88 3.46 -8.83
N THR A 79 16.14 2.33 -8.21
CA THR A 79 15.14 1.32 -7.88
C THR A 79 15.48 0.62 -6.58
N LEU A 80 14.45 0.30 -5.81
CA LEU A 80 14.50 -0.49 -4.58
C LEU A 80 13.37 -1.53 -4.64
N TYR A 81 13.48 -2.58 -3.87
CA TYR A 81 12.39 -3.51 -3.60
C TYR A 81 11.96 -3.38 -2.14
N ILE A 82 10.69 -3.67 -1.84
CA ILE A 82 10.25 -3.86 -0.47
C ILE A 82 9.77 -5.29 -0.26
N GLU A 83 10.26 -5.90 0.79
CA GLU A 83 9.90 -7.22 1.26
C GLU A 83 8.98 -7.07 2.48
N ILE A 84 7.73 -7.53 2.34
CA ILE A 84 6.71 -7.38 3.38
C ILE A 84 6.84 -8.52 4.38
N GLU A 85 7.01 -8.19 5.65
CA GLU A 85 7.17 -9.17 6.74
C GLU A 85 5.82 -9.67 7.28
N GLU A 86 4.77 -8.84 7.26
CA GLU A 86 3.45 -9.21 7.78
C GLU A 86 2.72 -10.20 6.87
N GLU A 87 2.51 -11.44 7.32
CA GLU A 87 1.86 -12.49 6.55
C GLU A 87 0.41 -12.16 6.13
N CYS A 88 -0.34 -11.52 7.01
CA CYS A 88 -1.77 -11.22 6.81
C CYS A 88 -2.03 -9.86 6.16
N LYS A 89 -0.98 -9.10 5.80
CA LYS A 89 -1.15 -7.78 5.19
C LYS A 89 -1.72 -7.90 3.78
N LEU A 90 -2.80 -7.17 3.52
CA LEU A 90 -3.41 -7.12 2.20
C LEU A 90 -2.55 -6.23 1.29
N VAL A 91 -2.06 -6.79 0.20
CA VAL A 91 -1.33 -6.05 -0.83
C VAL A 91 -2.33 -5.65 -1.93
N PRO A 92 -2.37 -4.36 -2.33
CA PRO A 92 -3.20 -3.92 -3.45
C PRO A 92 -2.92 -4.71 -4.74
N PRO A 93 -3.83 -4.71 -5.74
CA PRO A 93 -3.64 -5.43 -6.99
C PRO A 93 -2.45 -4.91 -7.79
N ASP A 94 -2.09 -5.66 -8.83
CA ASP A 94 -1.03 -5.29 -9.76
C ASP A 94 -1.29 -3.93 -10.40
N GLY A 95 -0.23 -3.14 -10.52
CA GLY A 95 -0.31 -1.80 -11.06
C GLY A 95 0.70 -0.84 -10.47
N VAL A 96 0.61 0.40 -10.92
CA VAL A 96 1.52 1.48 -10.56
C VAL A 96 0.80 2.47 -9.64
N TYR A 97 1.46 2.81 -8.54
CA TYR A 97 0.92 3.62 -7.45
C TYR A 97 1.81 4.80 -7.14
N ALA A 98 1.18 5.91 -6.79
CA ALA A 98 1.82 7.04 -6.15
C ALA A 98 1.93 6.76 -4.65
N VAL A 99 3.13 6.84 -4.10
CA VAL A 99 3.39 6.52 -2.69
C VAL A 99 4.30 7.56 -2.04
N ARG A 100 4.19 7.66 -0.72
CA ARG A 100 5.16 8.30 0.16
C ARG A 100 5.82 7.21 1.00
N ILE A 101 7.11 7.30 1.17
CA ILE A 101 7.91 6.30 1.90
C ILE A 101 8.59 6.99 3.06
N GLU A 102 8.58 6.35 4.21
CA GLU A 102 9.35 6.73 5.40
C GLU A 102 10.31 5.60 5.73
N ALA A 103 11.60 5.90 5.79
CA ALA A 103 12.67 4.98 6.15
C ALA A 103 13.86 5.73 6.77
N ASP A 104 14.42 5.20 7.87
CA ASP A 104 15.61 5.74 8.55
C ASP A 104 15.53 7.24 8.87
N GLY A 105 14.32 7.74 9.21
CA GLY A 105 14.07 9.16 9.51
C GLY A 105 13.89 10.06 8.27
N GLU A 106 14.01 9.52 7.07
CA GLU A 106 13.75 10.23 5.81
C GLU A 106 12.30 9.98 5.34
N SER A 107 11.71 10.99 4.69
CA SER A 107 10.40 10.87 4.01
C SER A 107 10.53 11.35 2.57
N PHE A 108 10.14 10.52 1.62
CA PHE A 108 10.25 10.83 0.19
C PHE A 108 9.09 10.26 -0.63
N LYS A 109 8.88 10.87 -1.80
CA LYS A 109 7.89 10.41 -2.79
C LYS A 109 8.51 9.40 -3.74
N ALA A 110 7.70 8.45 -4.18
CA ALA A 110 8.12 7.44 -5.14
C ALA A 110 6.94 6.96 -6.00
N ILE A 111 7.29 6.34 -7.12
CA ILE A 111 6.40 5.46 -7.86
C ILE A 111 6.63 4.05 -7.35
N LEU A 112 5.56 3.30 -7.11
CA LEU A 112 5.62 1.91 -6.68
C LEU A 112 4.89 1.05 -7.70
N ASN A 113 5.54 -0.01 -8.17
CA ASN A 113 4.97 -1.00 -9.07
C ASN A 113 4.77 -2.32 -8.34
N ILE A 114 3.52 -2.78 -8.28
CA ILE A 114 3.16 -4.11 -7.77
C ILE A 114 2.95 -5.02 -8.97
N LYS A 115 3.65 -6.14 -9.01
CA LYS A 115 3.49 -7.17 -10.02
C LYS A 115 3.50 -8.55 -9.39
N ASN A 116 2.64 -9.43 -9.89
CA ASN A 116 2.65 -10.83 -9.55
C ASN A 116 3.49 -11.59 -10.58
N SER A 117 4.41 -12.43 -10.12
CA SER A 117 5.23 -13.26 -10.99
C SER A 117 4.46 -14.44 -11.60
N ARG A 118 3.28 -14.76 -11.09
CA ARG A 118 2.42 -15.86 -11.58
C ARG A 118 1.12 -15.35 -12.19
N TYR A 119 0.75 -15.95 -13.31
CA TYR A 119 -0.57 -15.80 -13.92
C TYR A 119 -1.58 -16.74 -13.23
N GLY A 120 -2.68 -16.21 -12.69
CA GLY A 120 -3.79 -16.99 -12.15
C GLY A 120 -4.35 -16.47 -10.82
N ASP A 121 -5.45 -17.10 -10.37
CA ASP A 121 -6.18 -16.71 -9.14
C ASP A 121 -5.46 -17.08 -7.84
N ASP A 122 -4.41 -17.91 -7.89
CA ASP A 122 -3.65 -18.36 -6.71
C ASP A 122 -2.49 -17.41 -6.41
N ARG A 123 -2.83 -16.22 -5.94
CA ARG A 123 -1.88 -15.15 -5.59
C ARG A 123 -1.23 -15.44 -4.25
N ARG A 124 0.00 -15.98 -4.28
CA ARG A 124 0.81 -16.13 -3.07
C ARG A 124 1.65 -14.88 -2.84
N LYS A 125 1.90 -14.56 -1.59
CA LYS A 125 2.68 -13.39 -1.19
C LYS A 125 4.12 -13.44 -1.71
N GLU A 126 4.69 -14.63 -1.78
CA GLU A 126 6.03 -14.94 -2.30
C GLU A 126 6.19 -14.62 -3.80
N ASP A 127 5.07 -14.59 -4.52
CA ASP A 127 5.03 -14.30 -5.95
C ASP A 127 4.85 -12.78 -6.24
N ILE A 128 4.63 -11.97 -5.19
CA ILE A 128 4.42 -10.53 -5.32
C ILE A 128 5.76 -9.82 -5.28
N CYS A 129 6.10 -9.15 -6.37
CA CYS A 129 7.24 -8.25 -6.45
C CYS A 129 6.76 -6.81 -6.33
N ILE A 130 7.31 -6.06 -5.38
CA ILE A 130 7.01 -4.65 -5.17
C ILE A 130 8.27 -3.85 -5.42
N GLU A 131 8.32 -3.20 -6.57
CA GLU A 131 9.43 -2.38 -7.02
C GLU A 131 9.12 -0.90 -6.80
N ILE A 132 10.10 -0.18 -6.27
CA ILE A 132 9.99 1.23 -5.89
C ILE A 132 10.96 2.03 -6.76
N PHE A 133 10.47 3.10 -7.36
CA PHE A 133 11.24 4.09 -8.12
C PHE A 133 11.21 5.43 -7.36
N PRO A 134 12.19 5.70 -6.48
CA PRO A 134 12.27 6.94 -5.73
C PRO A 134 12.60 8.12 -6.66
N PHE A 135 12.15 9.33 -6.31
CA PHE A 135 12.41 10.52 -7.12
C PHE A 135 13.81 11.10 -6.93
N ALA A 136 14.50 10.68 -5.89
CA ALA A 136 15.88 11.02 -5.59
C ALA A 136 16.68 9.75 -5.28
N ASN A 137 18.00 9.89 -5.13
CA ASN A 137 18.86 8.76 -4.82
C ASN A 137 18.73 8.38 -3.33
N HIS A 138 18.20 7.19 -3.07
CA HIS A 138 18.05 6.62 -1.75
C HIS A 138 18.68 5.20 -1.65
N ASN A 139 19.75 4.94 -2.40
CA ASN A 139 20.42 3.62 -2.42
C ASN A 139 20.98 3.21 -1.06
N SER A 140 21.27 4.16 -0.16
CA SER A 140 21.72 3.90 1.21
C SER A 140 20.66 3.25 2.10
N LEU A 141 19.40 3.25 1.70
CA LEU A 141 18.28 2.70 2.46
C LEU A 141 18.12 1.17 2.31
N GLY A 142 18.93 0.50 1.47
CA GLY A 142 18.95 -0.96 1.38
C GLY A 142 19.21 -1.61 2.74
N GLY A 143 18.35 -2.55 3.15
CA GLY A 143 18.39 -3.22 4.44
C GLY A 143 17.66 -2.51 5.59
N LYS A 144 17.14 -1.29 5.37
CA LYS A 144 16.37 -0.52 6.36
C LYS A 144 14.90 -0.89 6.35
N ASP A 145 14.26 -0.76 7.51
CA ASP A 145 12.82 -0.87 7.63
C ASP A 145 12.14 0.37 7.04
N ALA A 146 11.03 0.16 6.36
CA ALA A 146 10.29 1.23 5.71
C ALA A 146 8.79 1.07 5.86
N THR A 147 8.10 2.21 5.90
CA THR A 147 6.64 2.31 5.78
C THR A 147 6.30 2.98 4.46
N VAL A 148 5.47 2.31 3.66
CA VAL A 148 4.97 2.79 2.38
C VAL A 148 3.52 3.20 2.51
N TYR A 149 3.22 4.46 2.29
CA TYR A 149 1.88 5.04 2.33
C TYR A 149 1.33 5.20 0.92
N PHE A 150 0.23 4.52 0.62
CA PHE A 150 -0.41 4.57 -0.69
C PHE A 150 -1.29 5.81 -0.83
N ALA A 151 -0.94 6.70 -1.73
CA ALA A 151 -1.74 7.90 -2.01
C ALA A 151 -2.79 7.64 -3.09
N LYS A 152 -2.38 7.06 -4.22
CA LYS A 152 -3.27 6.89 -5.38
C LYS A 152 -2.80 5.77 -6.31
N TYR A 153 -3.74 5.08 -6.93
CA TYR A 153 -3.49 4.24 -8.11
C TYR A 153 -3.28 5.12 -9.34
N ILE A 154 -2.23 4.90 -10.11
CA ILE A 154 -1.88 5.69 -11.30
C ILE A 154 -2.36 4.99 -12.57
N ARG A 155 -1.93 3.75 -12.79
CA ARG A 155 -2.18 3.00 -14.02
C ARG A 155 -1.87 1.51 -13.87
N ASN A 156 -2.29 0.73 -14.85
CA ASN A 156 -1.85 -0.66 -15.00
C ASN A 156 -0.34 -0.76 -15.30
N GLU A 157 0.25 -1.91 -15.01
CA GLU A 157 1.61 -2.22 -15.43
C GLU A 157 1.73 -2.14 -16.96
N ILE A 158 2.86 -1.60 -17.44
CA ILE A 158 3.25 -1.58 -18.84
C ILE A 158 4.58 -2.34 -18.96
N LYS A 159 4.66 -3.27 -19.89
CA LYS A 159 5.90 -3.95 -20.22
C LYS A 159 6.65 -3.10 -21.24
N PHE A 160 7.89 -2.79 -20.96
CA PHE A 160 8.77 -2.02 -21.85
C PHE A 160 9.77 -2.98 -22.51
N ALA A 161 9.97 -2.82 -23.81
CA ALA A 161 10.98 -3.57 -24.56
C ALA A 161 12.38 -2.98 -24.32
N GLU A 162 12.46 -1.65 -24.13
CA GLU A 162 13.69 -0.90 -23.96
C GLU A 162 13.67 -0.07 -22.68
N THR A 163 14.85 0.08 -22.05
CA THR A 163 15.02 0.85 -20.82
C THR A 163 14.71 2.34 -20.99
N ASP A 164 14.96 2.88 -22.19
CA ASP A 164 14.67 4.29 -22.49
C ASP A 164 13.17 4.59 -22.50
N GLU A 165 12.33 3.63 -22.91
CA GLU A 165 10.88 3.74 -22.83
C GLU A 165 10.42 3.75 -21.37
N LEU A 166 10.97 2.85 -20.54
CA LEU A 166 10.73 2.83 -19.11
C LEU A 166 11.09 4.18 -18.47
N LYS A 167 12.27 4.72 -18.79
CA LYS A 167 12.73 6.01 -18.25
C LYS A 167 11.79 7.15 -18.59
N LYS A 168 11.38 7.26 -19.86
CA LYS A 168 10.41 8.28 -20.31
C LYS A 168 9.07 8.14 -19.60
N GLN A 169 8.62 6.89 -19.36
CA GLN A 169 7.36 6.66 -18.66
C GLN A 169 7.47 7.03 -17.18
N LEU A 170 8.57 6.69 -16.52
CA LEU A 170 8.82 7.07 -15.12
C LEU A 170 8.88 8.59 -14.94
N GLU A 171 9.45 9.34 -15.89
CA GLU A 171 9.46 10.81 -15.86
C GLU A 171 8.03 11.40 -15.97
N ARG A 172 7.17 10.83 -16.82
CA ARG A 172 5.76 11.21 -16.93
C ARG A 172 5.00 10.90 -15.64
N ASP A 173 5.17 9.68 -15.12
CA ASP A 173 4.52 9.25 -13.87
C ASP A 173 4.98 10.13 -12.71
N LYS A 174 6.28 10.47 -12.63
CA LYS A 174 6.84 11.38 -11.63
C LYS A 174 6.16 12.75 -11.66
N SER A 175 6.06 13.36 -12.83
CA SER A 175 5.41 14.68 -12.99
C SER A 175 3.97 14.64 -12.48
N MET A 176 3.21 13.58 -12.82
CA MET A 176 1.85 13.40 -12.31
C MET A 176 1.80 13.25 -10.79
N VAL A 177 2.74 12.50 -10.20
CA VAL A 177 2.78 12.25 -8.75
C VAL A 177 3.16 13.51 -7.99
N GLU A 178 4.10 14.32 -8.50
CA GLU A 178 4.50 15.60 -7.89
C GLU A 178 3.33 16.58 -7.76
N GLU A 179 2.39 16.56 -8.70
CA GLU A 179 1.17 17.38 -8.67
C GLU A 179 0.09 16.80 -7.71
N MET A 180 0.13 15.50 -7.42
CA MET A 180 -0.92 14.80 -6.65
C MET A 180 -0.65 14.68 -5.16
N ILE A 181 0.61 14.66 -4.75
CA ILE A 181 1.03 14.45 -3.35
C ILE A 181 1.73 15.72 -2.86
N TYR A 182 1.10 16.39 -1.89
CA TYR A 182 1.69 17.53 -1.17
C TYR A 182 2.43 17.07 0.08
#